data_ccbd04a99835c27c9049a8dcf81d11ee
#
_entry.id   ccbd04a99835c27c9049a8dcf81d11ee
#
_cell.length_a   1.000
_cell.length_b   1.000
_cell.length_c   1.000
_cell.angle_alpha   90.00
_cell.angle_beta   90.00
_cell.angle_gamma   90.00
#
_symmetry.space_group_name_H-M   'P 1'
#
loop_
_entity.id
_entity.type
_entity.pdbx_description
1 polymer ?
#
loop_
_entity_poly.entity_id
_entity_poly.type
_entity_poly.pdbx_seq_one_letter_code
_entity_poly.pdbx_strand_id
1 'polypeptide(L)'
;VSDIALVRDQSVREAYARDASGWWRVADAIARPSSAGEAREIVRRAAADKCAITTAGAQTSTTAASVCDHGIILSMRAMDRVLDVDTAARTARVEPGVLLGDLNRTLAAHGLFFTPDPTSDQECTVGGAIACNASGPRTLRYGATRPHVQALTVLLANGETIEVRRTKLEKNTVGYAPMQDLVDWFVGSEGTLGVIVAAELSLMEK
;
A
#
# COMPACT_ATOMS: atom_id res chain seq x y z
N VAL A 1 -4.82 -17.01 -21.83
CA VAL A 1 -5.16 -15.79 -21.07
C VAL A 1 -5.90 -16.29 -19.85
N SER A 2 -5.24 -16.27 -18.70
CA SER A 2 -5.86 -16.70 -17.43
C SER A 2 -7.07 -15.83 -17.16
N ASP A 3 -8.20 -16.47 -16.95
CA ASP A 3 -9.44 -15.83 -16.54
C ASP A 3 -9.18 -15.20 -15.15
N ILE A 4 -8.97 -13.89 -15.10
CA ILE A 4 -8.77 -13.17 -13.84
C ILE A 4 -10.10 -13.25 -13.10
N ALA A 5 -10.14 -14.06 -12.07
CA ALA A 5 -11.35 -14.36 -11.34
C ALA A 5 -11.84 -13.12 -10.56
N LEU A 6 -12.78 -12.41 -11.15
CA LEU A 6 -13.60 -11.44 -10.40
C LEU A 6 -14.64 -12.21 -9.57
N VAL A 7 -14.54 -12.11 -8.27
CA VAL A 7 -15.49 -12.75 -7.35
C VAL A 7 -16.71 -11.86 -7.20
N ARG A 8 -17.88 -12.37 -7.60
CA ARG A 8 -19.17 -11.67 -7.55
C ARG A 8 -20.13 -12.26 -6.52
N ASP A 9 -19.69 -13.28 -5.79
CA ASP A 9 -20.47 -13.88 -4.72
C ASP A 9 -20.83 -12.81 -3.67
N GLN A 10 -22.09 -12.78 -3.27
CA GLN A 10 -22.62 -11.74 -2.39
C GLN A 10 -21.92 -11.77 -1.02
N SER A 11 -21.71 -12.95 -0.45
CA SER A 11 -21.09 -13.08 0.87
C SER A 11 -19.65 -12.57 0.88
N VAL A 12 -18.92 -12.80 -0.23
CA VAL A 12 -17.55 -12.28 -0.41
C VAL A 12 -17.56 -10.77 -0.56
N ARG A 13 -18.47 -10.21 -1.37
CA ARG A 13 -18.58 -8.77 -1.55
C ARG A 13 -18.94 -8.04 -0.24
N GLU A 14 -19.85 -8.62 0.53
CA GLU A 14 -20.25 -8.10 1.85
C GLU A 14 -19.10 -8.15 2.87
N ALA A 15 -18.21 -9.14 2.79
CA ALA A 15 -17.01 -9.22 3.64
C ALA A 15 -16.03 -8.05 3.41
N TYR A 16 -16.07 -7.41 2.23
CA TYR A 16 -15.28 -6.22 1.90
C TYR A 16 -16.08 -4.91 1.98
N ALA A 17 -17.33 -4.95 2.45
CA ALA A 17 -18.25 -3.81 2.35
C ALA A 17 -18.00 -2.71 3.38
N ARG A 18 -17.07 -2.91 4.33
CA ARG A 18 -16.77 -1.91 5.36
C ARG A 18 -15.29 -1.87 5.73
N ASP A 19 -14.87 -0.73 6.20
CA ASP A 19 -13.62 -0.51 6.92
C ASP A 19 -13.91 -0.01 8.35
N ALA A 20 -12.90 0.49 9.05
CA ALA A 20 -13.07 1.01 10.41
C ALA A 20 -13.79 2.37 10.49
N SER A 21 -14.16 2.99 9.37
CA SER A 21 -15.01 4.20 9.32
C SER A 21 -16.46 3.93 9.75
N GLY A 22 -16.89 2.66 9.69
CA GLY A 22 -18.26 2.26 9.93
C GLY A 22 -19.19 2.41 8.72
N TRP A 23 -18.71 2.93 7.58
CA TRP A 23 -19.47 2.98 6.34
C TRP A 23 -19.67 1.59 5.76
N TRP A 24 -20.85 1.35 5.19
CA TRP A 24 -21.20 0.10 4.51
C TRP A 24 -21.45 0.40 3.03
N ARG A 25 -20.60 -0.18 2.16
CA ARG A 25 -20.67 -0.02 0.70
C ARG A 25 -20.29 -1.36 0.05
N VAL A 26 -21.14 -1.88 -0.82
CA VAL A 26 -20.96 -3.18 -1.46
C VAL A 26 -20.54 -2.99 -2.91
N ALA A 27 -19.29 -3.30 -3.23
CA ALA A 27 -18.76 -3.24 -4.59
C ALA A 27 -19.44 -4.25 -5.54
N ASP A 28 -19.28 -4.07 -6.86
CA ASP A 28 -19.81 -5.02 -7.86
C ASP A 28 -19.01 -6.33 -7.92
N ALA A 29 -17.71 -6.26 -7.63
CA ALA A 29 -16.82 -7.43 -7.62
C ALA A 29 -15.60 -7.21 -6.74
N ILE A 30 -14.97 -8.33 -6.35
CA ILE A 30 -13.70 -8.36 -5.63
C ILE A 30 -12.66 -9.03 -6.53
N ALA A 31 -11.47 -8.44 -6.64
CA ALA A 31 -10.31 -9.04 -7.27
C ALA A 31 -9.17 -9.20 -6.23
N ARG A 32 -8.46 -10.33 -6.28
CA ARG A 32 -7.39 -10.68 -5.33
C ARG A 32 -6.13 -11.11 -6.06
N PRO A 33 -5.38 -10.17 -6.66
CA PRO A 33 -4.14 -10.53 -7.33
C PRO A 33 -3.11 -11.07 -6.32
N SER A 34 -2.36 -12.09 -6.75
CA SER A 34 -1.24 -12.67 -6.02
C SER A 34 0.12 -12.17 -6.52
N SER A 35 0.10 -11.36 -7.59
CA SER A 35 1.29 -10.80 -8.21
C SER A 35 1.03 -9.42 -8.84
N ALA A 36 2.10 -8.64 -9.01
CA ALA A 36 2.03 -7.36 -9.73
C ALA A 36 1.55 -7.52 -11.19
N GLY A 37 1.87 -8.66 -11.83
CA GLY A 37 1.39 -8.99 -13.19
C GLY A 37 -0.12 -9.16 -13.23
N GLU A 38 -0.70 -9.88 -12.29
CA GLU A 38 -2.15 -10.05 -12.18
C GLU A 38 -2.83 -8.72 -11.85
N ALA A 39 -2.30 -7.95 -10.89
CA ALA A 39 -2.83 -6.64 -10.57
C ALA A 39 -2.85 -5.71 -11.79
N ARG A 40 -1.77 -5.71 -12.58
CA ARG A 40 -1.66 -4.92 -13.81
C ARG A 40 -2.72 -5.31 -14.84
N GLU A 41 -2.95 -6.60 -15.04
CA GLU A 41 -3.95 -7.06 -16.01
C GLU A 41 -5.37 -6.68 -15.57
N ILE A 42 -5.68 -6.77 -14.27
CA ILE A 42 -6.95 -6.32 -13.71
C ILE A 42 -7.16 -4.82 -13.98
N VAL A 43 -6.14 -4.00 -13.68
CA VAL A 43 -6.22 -2.54 -13.88
C VAL A 43 -6.41 -2.21 -15.36
N ARG A 44 -5.65 -2.84 -16.27
CA ARG A 44 -5.79 -2.61 -17.72
C ARG A 44 -7.18 -2.97 -18.23
N ARG A 45 -7.74 -4.09 -17.78
CA ARG A 45 -9.08 -4.51 -18.15
C ARG A 45 -10.14 -3.57 -17.61
N ALA A 46 -10.03 -3.19 -16.34
CA ALA A 46 -10.96 -2.23 -15.74
C ALA A 46 -10.91 -0.86 -16.45
N ALA A 47 -9.70 -0.40 -16.84
CA ALA A 47 -9.55 0.83 -17.60
C ALA A 47 -10.23 0.74 -18.99
N ALA A 48 -10.05 -0.39 -19.71
CA ALA A 48 -10.71 -0.61 -21.00
C ALA A 48 -12.24 -0.64 -20.88
N ASP A 49 -12.75 -1.24 -19.81
CA ASP A 49 -14.18 -1.36 -19.52
C ASP A 49 -14.76 -0.10 -18.83
N LYS A 50 -13.92 0.92 -18.55
CA LYS A 50 -14.28 2.12 -17.76
C LYS A 50 -14.88 1.78 -16.39
N CYS A 51 -14.40 0.71 -15.78
CA CYS A 51 -14.82 0.23 -14.48
C CYS A 51 -13.94 0.86 -13.39
N ALA A 52 -14.54 1.41 -12.35
CA ALA A 52 -13.81 1.97 -11.22
C ALA A 52 -13.08 0.88 -10.42
N ILE A 53 -11.90 1.21 -9.90
CA ILE A 53 -11.14 0.37 -8.96
C ILE A 53 -10.95 1.13 -7.65
N THR A 54 -11.24 0.44 -6.55
CA THR A 54 -10.89 0.87 -5.20
C THR A 54 -9.88 -0.13 -4.62
N THR A 55 -8.70 0.34 -4.22
CA THR A 55 -7.69 -0.53 -3.61
C THR A 55 -7.99 -0.78 -2.15
N ALA A 56 -7.76 -2.01 -1.69
CA ALA A 56 -7.92 -2.37 -0.29
C ALA A 56 -6.73 -3.19 0.22
N GLY A 57 -6.27 -2.86 1.42
CA GLY A 57 -5.42 -3.69 2.26
C GLY A 57 -6.27 -4.49 3.25
N ALA A 58 -6.01 -4.30 4.54
CA ALA A 58 -6.77 -4.95 5.62
C ALA A 58 -8.03 -4.16 6.05
N GLN A 59 -8.36 -3.06 5.40
CA GLN A 59 -9.54 -2.22 5.67
C GLN A 59 -9.62 -1.71 7.12
N THR A 60 -8.48 -1.37 7.70
CA THR A 60 -8.36 -0.75 9.04
C THR A 60 -8.44 0.78 9.00
N SER A 61 -8.65 1.38 7.81
CA SER A 61 -8.80 2.83 7.63
C SER A 61 -10.09 3.34 8.25
N THR A 62 -10.05 4.58 8.74
CA THR A 62 -11.21 5.30 9.30
C THR A 62 -11.81 6.32 8.33
N THR A 63 -11.32 6.36 7.07
CA THR A 63 -11.68 7.38 6.06
C THR A 63 -12.63 6.86 4.97
N ALA A 64 -13.05 5.60 5.04
CA ALA A 64 -13.83 4.91 3.99
C ALA A 64 -13.08 4.78 2.64
N ALA A 65 -11.75 4.99 2.61
CA ALA A 65 -10.97 4.97 1.37
C ALA A 65 -10.88 3.57 0.71
N SER A 66 -11.17 2.50 1.47
CA SER A 66 -11.07 1.12 1.01
C SER A 66 -12.42 0.46 0.70
N VAL A 67 -13.51 1.23 0.67
CA VAL A 67 -14.86 0.76 0.35
C VAL A 67 -15.47 1.54 -0.79
N CYS A 68 -16.32 0.90 -1.60
CA CYS A 68 -17.03 1.53 -2.70
C CYS A 68 -18.39 0.85 -2.91
N ASP A 69 -19.33 1.56 -3.55
CA ASP A 69 -20.66 1.08 -3.85
C ASP A 69 -20.84 0.61 -5.32
N HIS A 70 -19.78 0.70 -6.11
CA HIS A 70 -19.72 0.25 -7.50
C HIS A 70 -18.28 -0.07 -7.90
N GLY A 71 -18.10 -0.79 -9.01
CA GLY A 71 -16.80 -1.16 -9.51
C GLY A 71 -16.15 -2.33 -8.76
N ILE A 72 -14.83 -2.37 -8.77
CA ILE A 72 -14.03 -3.50 -8.26
C ILE A 72 -13.24 -3.07 -7.03
N ILE A 73 -13.34 -3.81 -5.94
CA ILE A 73 -12.34 -3.75 -4.86
C ILE A 73 -11.16 -4.63 -5.27
N LEU A 74 -9.99 -4.02 -5.40
CA LEU A 74 -8.71 -4.68 -5.66
C LEU A 74 -7.99 -4.92 -4.33
N SER A 75 -8.16 -6.13 -3.78
CA SER A 75 -7.55 -6.50 -2.51
C SER A 75 -6.11 -6.93 -2.69
N MET A 76 -5.17 -6.16 -2.14
CA MET A 76 -3.74 -6.42 -2.25
C MET A 76 -3.22 -7.42 -1.20
N ARG A 77 -4.07 -8.01 -0.39
CA ARG A 77 -3.67 -8.86 0.75
C ARG A 77 -2.92 -10.13 0.36
N ALA A 78 -3.12 -10.65 -0.86
CA ALA A 78 -2.45 -11.86 -1.32
C ALA A 78 -1.01 -11.60 -1.83
N MET A 79 -0.61 -10.33 -1.93
CA MET A 79 0.77 -9.92 -2.21
C MET A 79 1.46 -9.58 -0.87
N ASP A 80 1.88 -10.60 -0.13
CA ASP A 80 2.27 -10.52 1.28
C ASP A 80 3.72 -10.95 1.56
N ARG A 81 4.59 -10.92 0.55
CA ARG A 81 5.97 -11.34 0.69
C ARG A 81 6.90 -10.20 1.12
N VAL A 82 7.79 -10.50 2.07
CA VAL A 82 9.02 -9.73 2.27
C VAL A 82 10.01 -10.19 1.20
N LEU A 83 10.32 -9.30 0.25
CA LEU A 83 11.10 -9.63 -0.94
C LEU A 83 12.59 -9.62 -0.68
N ASP A 84 13.06 -8.67 0.16
CA ASP A 84 14.46 -8.51 0.51
C ASP A 84 14.62 -7.74 1.83
N VAL A 85 15.72 -8.00 2.56
CA VAL A 85 16.15 -7.23 3.75
C VAL A 85 17.65 -6.99 3.65
N ASP A 86 18.03 -5.75 3.33
CA ASP A 86 19.41 -5.30 3.35
C ASP A 86 19.74 -4.72 4.73
N THR A 87 20.49 -5.50 5.51
CA THR A 87 20.90 -5.10 6.88
C THR A 87 21.95 -4.00 6.87
N ALA A 88 22.81 -3.94 5.85
CA ALA A 88 23.86 -2.93 5.74
C ALA A 88 23.25 -1.57 5.34
N ALA A 89 22.33 -1.56 4.38
CA ALA A 89 21.59 -0.36 3.98
C ALA A 89 20.45 -0.01 4.94
N ARG A 90 20.08 -0.94 5.84
CA ARG A 90 18.91 -0.85 6.72
C ARG A 90 17.65 -0.55 5.94
N THR A 91 17.40 -1.37 4.91
CA THR A 91 16.18 -1.28 4.10
C THR A 91 15.50 -2.64 3.99
N ALA A 92 14.20 -2.62 3.73
CA ALA A 92 13.45 -3.81 3.34
C ALA A 92 12.60 -3.50 2.11
N ARG A 93 12.58 -4.43 1.16
CA ARG A 93 11.66 -4.41 0.02
C ARG A 93 10.52 -5.38 0.28
N VAL A 94 9.29 -4.89 0.20
CA VAL A 94 8.11 -5.65 0.58
C VAL A 94 6.96 -5.47 -0.39
N GLU A 95 6.08 -6.45 -0.44
CA GLU A 95 4.80 -6.35 -1.11
C GLU A 95 3.76 -5.64 -0.23
N PRO A 96 2.71 -5.02 -0.82
CA PRO A 96 1.78 -4.17 -0.10
C PRO A 96 0.89 -4.88 0.91
N GLY A 97 0.67 -6.20 0.74
CA GLY A 97 -0.17 -7.02 1.61
C GLY A 97 0.50 -7.52 2.89
N VAL A 98 1.82 -7.32 3.03
CA VAL A 98 2.55 -7.68 4.25
C VAL A 98 1.94 -6.96 5.45
N LEU A 99 1.61 -7.68 6.51
CA LEU A 99 1.17 -7.08 7.77
C LEU A 99 2.34 -6.40 8.50
N LEU A 100 2.12 -5.23 9.08
CA LEU A 100 3.19 -4.51 9.80
C LEU A 100 3.75 -5.33 10.96
N GLY A 101 2.89 -6.04 11.71
CA GLY A 101 3.32 -6.93 12.80
C GLY A 101 4.22 -8.07 12.30
N ASP A 102 3.90 -8.67 11.13
CA ASP A 102 4.69 -9.74 10.52
C ASP A 102 6.03 -9.23 10.01
N LEU A 103 6.03 -8.06 9.36
CA LEU A 103 7.24 -7.38 8.94
C LEU A 103 8.18 -7.18 10.14
N ASN A 104 7.69 -6.60 11.23
CA ASN A 104 8.51 -6.34 12.42
C ASN A 104 8.99 -7.62 13.12
N ARG A 105 8.23 -8.72 13.04
CA ARG A 105 8.69 -10.05 13.52
C ARG A 105 9.85 -10.56 12.65
N THR A 106 9.74 -10.44 11.34
CA THR A 106 10.81 -10.82 10.40
C THR A 106 12.07 -9.97 10.63
N LEU A 107 11.93 -8.66 10.74
CA LEU A 107 13.03 -7.72 10.92
C LEU A 107 13.75 -7.89 12.29
N ALA A 108 13.03 -8.35 13.30
CA ALA A 108 13.59 -8.57 14.64
C ALA A 108 14.76 -9.59 14.64
N ALA A 109 14.73 -10.59 13.75
CA ALA A 109 15.84 -11.54 13.58
C ALA A 109 17.14 -10.89 13.09
N HIS A 110 17.04 -9.69 12.50
CA HIS A 110 18.17 -8.89 12.02
C HIS A 110 18.52 -7.72 12.95
N GLY A 111 17.89 -7.62 14.13
CA GLY A 111 18.10 -6.48 15.04
C GLY A 111 17.51 -5.16 14.52
N LEU A 112 16.61 -5.23 13.54
CA LEU A 112 15.99 -4.09 12.88
C LEU A 112 14.49 -4.01 13.18
N PHE A 113 13.92 -2.82 12.94
CA PHE A 113 12.47 -2.65 12.97
C PHE A 113 12.01 -1.51 12.04
N PHE A 114 10.76 -1.58 11.61
CA PHE A 114 10.05 -0.51 10.93
C PHE A 114 9.32 0.34 11.97
N THR A 115 9.60 1.64 11.99
CA THR A 115 9.23 2.53 13.09
C THR A 115 7.76 2.90 13.21
N PRO A 116 6.98 3.11 12.13
CA PRO A 116 5.55 3.40 12.24
C PRO A 116 4.81 2.29 12.99
N ASP A 117 3.99 2.70 13.96
CA ASP A 117 3.25 1.78 14.83
C ASP A 117 1.80 2.23 15.00
N PRO A 118 0.99 2.24 13.93
CA PRO A 118 -0.43 2.55 14.06
C PRO A 118 -1.08 1.59 15.06
N THR A 119 -2.16 2.02 15.71
CA THR A 119 -2.89 1.20 16.70
C THR A 119 -3.37 -0.14 16.12
N SER A 120 -3.50 -0.22 14.81
CA SER A 120 -3.82 -1.42 14.05
C SER A 120 -2.60 -2.18 13.52
N ASP A 121 -1.41 -2.02 14.08
CA ASP A 121 -0.14 -2.58 13.56
C ASP A 121 -0.17 -4.09 13.31
N GLN A 122 -0.93 -4.84 14.13
CA GLN A 122 -1.09 -6.29 13.98
C GLN A 122 -2.03 -6.67 12.84
N GLU A 123 -2.86 -5.77 12.36
CA GLU A 123 -3.90 -6.03 11.38
C GLU A 123 -3.66 -5.30 10.06
N CYS A 124 -3.08 -4.09 10.10
CA CYS A 124 -2.91 -3.27 8.90
C CYS A 124 -1.76 -3.77 8.01
N THR A 125 -1.93 -3.56 6.71
CA THR A 125 -0.91 -3.89 5.72
C THR A 125 0.05 -2.73 5.48
N VAL A 126 1.27 -3.03 5.05
CA VAL A 126 2.28 -2.02 4.65
C VAL A 126 1.72 -1.08 3.59
N GLY A 127 1.09 -1.61 2.54
CA GLY A 127 0.49 -0.79 1.48
C GLY A 127 -0.61 0.13 1.99
N GLY A 128 -1.46 -0.36 2.91
CA GLY A 128 -2.47 0.45 3.58
C GLY A 128 -1.87 1.54 4.45
N ALA A 129 -0.85 1.22 5.25
CA ALA A 129 -0.14 2.19 6.07
C ALA A 129 0.53 3.30 5.23
N ILE A 130 1.12 2.95 4.09
CA ILE A 130 1.67 3.92 3.15
C ILE A 130 0.57 4.78 2.53
N ALA A 131 -0.48 4.15 2.00
CA ALA A 131 -1.58 4.85 1.34
C ALA A 131 -2.29 5.87 2.26
N CYS A 132 -2.43 5.54 3.55
CA CYS A 132 -3.03 6.43 4.55
C CYS A 132 -2.01 7.33 5.27
N ASN A 133 -0.71 7.21 4.97
CA ASN A 133 0.35 7.84 5.76
C ASN A 133 0.15 7.60 7.27
N ALA A 134 -0.04 6.34 7.63
CA ALA A 134 -0.44 5.94 8.99
C ALA A 134 0.54 6.45 10.05
N SER A 135 -0.02 6.82 11.20
CA SER A 135 0.67 7.32 12.37
C SER A 135 0.25 6.52 13.60
N GLY A 136 1.01 6.64 14.70
CA GLY A 136 0.72 5.93 15.94
C GLY A 136 1.45 6.55 17.13
N PRO A 137 1.49 5.87 18.28
CA PRO A 137 2.09 6.40 19.51
C PRO A 137 3.54 6.86 19.37
N ARG A 138 4.32 6.22 18.44
CA ARG A 138 5.73 6.59 18.24
C ARG A 138 5.94 7.75 17.26
N THR A 139 4.86 8.28 16.67
CA THR A 139 4.95 9.35 15.65
C THR A 139 5.67 10.60 16.14
N LEU A 140 5.54 10.96 17.42
CA LEU A 140 6.26 12.10 17.99
C LEU A 140 7.79 11.94 17.87
N ARG A 141 8.30 10.73 18.00
CA ARG A 141 9.73 10.45 17.95
C ARG A 141 10.23 10.16 16.53
N TYR A 142 9.49 9.41 15.75
CA TYR A 142 9.96 8.84 14.47
C TYR A 142 9.25 9.41 13.25
N GLY A 143 8.18 10.19 13.42
CA GLY A 143 7.32 10.61 12.33
C GLY A 143 6.28 9.56 11.98
N ALA A 144 5.39 9.90 11.04
CA ALA A 144 4.44 8.98 10.43
C ALA A 144 5.14 8.08 9.39
N THR A 145 4.38 7.36 8.56
CA THR A 145 4.93 6.42 7.56
C THR A 145 5.77 7.11 6.48
N ARG A 146 5.43 8.33 6.08
CA ARG A 146 6.02 9.07 4.96
C ARG A 146 7.55 9.09 4.93
N PRO A 147 8.28 9.52 5.97
CA PRO A 147 9.75 9.63 5.94
C PRO A 147 10.45 8.27 5.83
N HIS A 148 9.75 7.17 6.12
CA HIS A 148 10.30 5.82 6.12
C HIS A 148 10.09 5.08 4.80
N VAL A 149 9.45 5.69 3.80
CA VAL A 149 9.29 5.13 2.46
C VAL A 149 10.39 5.67 1.56
N GLN A 150 11.27 4.79 1.07
CA GLN A 150 12.40 5.16 0.21
C GLN A 150 12.05 5.09 -1.27
N ALA A 151 11.30 4.06 -1.65
CA ALA A 151 10.84 3.90 -3.03
C ALA A 151 9.49 3.17 -3.07
N LEU A 152 8.76 3.39 -4.14
CA LEU A 152 7.52 2.70 -4.45
C LEU A 152 7.54 2.22 -5.90
N THR A 153 7.06 1.01 -6.12
CA THR A 153 6.62 0.54 -7.43
C THR A 153 5.11 0.70 -7.49
N VAL A 154 4.63 1.54 -8.40
CA VAL A 154 3.23 1.93 -8.50
C VAL A 154 2.68 1.57 -9.86
N LEU A 155 1.52 0.95 -9.87
CA LEU A 155 0.74 0.65 -11.06
C LEU A 155 -0.28 1.78 -11.27
N LEU A 156 -0.16 2.50 -12.37
CA LEU A 156 -1.04 3.61 -12.75
C LEU A 156 -2.35 3.11 -13.38
N ALA A 157 -3.35 3.97 -13.42
CA ALA A 157 -4.67 3.63 -13.95
C ALA A 157 -4.68 3.19 -15.44
N ASN A 158 -3.67 3.60 -16.22
CA ASN A 158 -3.48 3.16 -17.62
C ASN A 158 -2.80 1.79 -17.74
N GLY A 159 -2.43 1.15 -16.61
CA GLY A 159 -1.72 -0.12 -16.57
C GLY A 159 -0.21 -0.01 -16.72
N GLU A 160 0.35 1.20 -16.77
CA GLU A 160 1.79 1.40 -16.71
C GLU A 160 2.31 1.24 -15.28
N THR A 161 3.51 0.69 -15.16
CA THR A 161 4.20 0.57 -13.88
C THR A 161 5.33 1.57 -13.84
N ILE A 162 5.38 2.38 -12.79
CA ILE A 162 6.46 3.33 -12.54
C ILE A 162 7.17 2.98 -11.24
N GLU A 163 8.45 3.28 -11.18
CA GLU A 163 9.21 3.30 -9.93
C GLU A 163 9.52 4.75 -9.55
N VAL A 164 9.16 5.13 -8.35
CA VAL A 164 9.49 6.42 -7.76
C VAL A 164 10.38 6.18 -6.56
N ARG A 165 11.46 6.96 -6.44
CA ARG A 165 12.48 6.79 -5.41
C ARG A 165 12.90 8.14 -4.86
N ARG A 166 13.14 8.21 -3.54
CA ARG A 166 13.71 9.41 -2.92
C ARG A 166 15.11 9.66 -3.42
N THR A 167 15.38 10.90 -3.76
CA THR A 167 16.69 11.35 -4.16
C THR A 167 17.49 11.74 -2.91
N LYS A 168 18.61 11.06 -2.67
CA LYS A 168 19.55 11.49 -1.62
C LYS A 168 20.41 12.62 -2.17
N LEU A 169 20.05 13.85 -1.86
CA LEU A 169 20.83 15.03 -2.18
C LEU A 169 21.52 15.56 -0.93
N GLU A 170 22.83 15.79 -0.98
CA GLU A 170 23.57 16.46 0.10
C GLU A 170 23.09 17.88 0.32
N LYS A 171 22.65 18.54 -0.74
CA LYS A 171 22.12 19.88 -0.73
C LYS A 171 20.96 20.00 -1.71
N ASN A 172 19.76 20.28 -1.20
CA ASN A 172 18.56 20.50 -2.01
C ASN A 172 18.18 21.98 -1.93
N THR A 173 18.68 22.79 -2.87
CA THR A 173 18.42 24.23 -2.94
C THR A 173 17.80 24.65 -4.27
N VAL A 174 17.52 23.70 -5.16
CA VAL A 174 17.00 23.94 -6.51
C VAL A 174 15.50 23.59 -6.55
N GLY A 175 14.72 24.37 -7.23
CA GLY A 175 13.30 24.16 -7.44
C GLY A 175 12.41 24.97 -6.52
N TYR A 176 11.12 24.73 -6.61
CA TYR A 176 10.12 25.42 -5.79
C TYR A 176 10.04 24.75 -4.42
N ALA A 177 10.11 25.53 -3.36
CA ALA A 177 9.78 25.06 -2.03
C ALA A 177 8.24 24.97 -1.87
N PRO A 178 7.70 23.95 -1.26
CA PRO A 178 8.28 22.74 -0.70
C PRO A 178 8.25 21.56 -1.70
N MET A 179 9.19 21.53 -2.63
CA MET A 179 9.31 20.39 -3.55
C MET A 179 9.52 19.11 -2.75
N GLN A 180 8.56 18.23 -2.85
CA GLN A 180 8.62 16.90 -2.28
C GLN A 180 9.05 15.91 -3.37
N ASP A 181 9.63 14.78 -2.96
CA ASP A 181 9.88 13.69 -3.88
C ASP A 181 8.55 13.13 -4.42
N LEU A 182 8.57 12.55 -5.63
CA LEU A 182 7.39 11.90 -6.19
C LEU A 182 6.82 10.79 -5.27
N VAL A 183 7.65 10.16 -4.45
CA VAL A 183 7.21 9.22 -3.41
C VAL A 183 6.14 9.85 -2.52
N ASP A 184 6.29 11.12 -2.17
CA ASP A 184 5.39 11.81 -1.24
C ASP A 184 4.00 12.06 -1.81
N TRP A 185 3.83 12.01 -3.13
CA TRP A 185 2.53 12.11 -3.78
C TRP A 185 1.68 10.85 -3.54
N PHE A 186 2.33 9.69 -3.52
CA PHE A 186 1.64 8.40 -3.33
C PHE A 186 1.41 8.08 -1.86
N VAL A 187 2.29 8.57 -0.96
CA VAL A 187 2.11 8.38 0.48
C VAL A 187 0.99 9.30 0.99
N GLY A 188 -0.08 8.71 1.50
CA GLY A 188 -1.27 9.44 1.94
C GLY A 188 -2.26 9.74 0.82
N SER A 189 -2.08 9.15 -0.38
CA SER A 189 -3.00 9.32 -1.51
C SER A 189 -4.25 8.44 -1.45
N GLU A 190 -4.33 7.53 -0.49
CA GLU A 190 -5.43 6.59 -0.29
C GLU A 190 -5.79 5.78 -1.56
N GLY A 191 -4.77 5.49 -2.41
CA GLY A 191 -4.94 4.74 -3.65
C GLY A 191 -5.50 5.54 -4.84
N THR A 192 -5.73 6.85 -4.69
CA THR A 192 -6.34 7.69 -5.75
C THR A 192 -5.39 7.97 -6.92
N LEU A 193 -4.08 7.88 -6.71
CA LEU A 193 -3.06 8.14 -7.74
C LEU A 193 -2.49 6.87 -8.38
N GLY A 194 -2.75 5.70 -7.80
CA GLY A 194 -2.25 4.43 -8.31
C GLY A 194 -2.25 3.33 -7.26
N VAL A 195 -1.94 2.11 -7.69
CA VAL A 195 -1.89 0.92 -6.86
C VAL A 195 -0.43 0.62 -6.49
N ILE A 196 -0.10 0.65 -5.21
CA ILE A 196 1.23 0.25 -4.73
C ILE A 196 1.37 -1.26 -4.88
N VAL A 197 2.39 -1.73 -5.61
CA VAL A 197 2.68 -3.15 -5.82
C VAL A 197 3.98 -3.61 -5.17
N ALA A 198 4.87 -2.70 -4.82
CA ALA A 198 6.03 -2.94 -3.94
C ALA A 198 6.46 -1.64 -3.27
N ALA A 199 7.09 -1.75 -2.11
CA ALA A 199 7.68 -0.63 -1.38
C ALA A 199 9.08 -0.99 -0.88
N GLU A 200 9.98 0.00 -0.86
CA GLU A 200 11.26 -0.05 -0.15
C GLU A 200 11.16 0.86 1.07
N LEU A 201 11.42 0.29 2.22
CA LEU A 201 11.27 0.93 3.53
C LEU A 201 12.63 1.15 4.16
N SER A 202 12.83 2.29 4.83
CA SER A 202 13.98 2.47 5.72
C SER A 202 13.68 1.94 7.11
N LEU A 203 14.68 1.32 7.71
CA LEU A 203 14.59 0.61 8.97
C LEU A 203 15.50 1.27 10.02
N MET A 204 15.17 1.03 11.29
CA MET A 204 15.98 1.46 12.42
C MET A 204 16.53 0.24 13.17
N GLU A 205 17.68 0.42 13.81
CA GLU A 205 18.21 -0.55 14.77
C GLU A 205 17.41 -0.52 16.06
N LYS A 206 17.22 -1.71 16.67
CA LYS A 206 16.53 -1.86 17.95
C LYS A 206 17.39 -1.34 19.09
#